data_68db07594984f249282448d80b4663ff
#
_entry.id   68db07594984f249282448d80b4663ff
#
_cell.length_a   1.000
_cell.length_b   1.000
_cell.length_c   1.000
_cell.angle_alpha   90.00
_cell.angle_beta   90.00
_cell.angle_gamma   90.00
#
_symmetry.space_group_name_H-M   'P 1'
#
loop_
_entity.id
_entity.type
_entity.pdbx_description
1 polymer ?
#
loop_
_entity_poly.entity_id
_entity_poly.type
_entity_poly.pdbx_seq_one_letter_code
_entity_poly.pdbx_strand_id
1 'polypeptide(L)'
;MASSSLVPGNDPTLLFTNAGMVQFKDAFLGREKRGYVRAVSSQRCVRAGGKHNDLENVGYTARHHTFFEMLGNFSFGDYFKHDAIKFAWEFLTSPEWMGIPTEKLWVTVYADDDEAYQIWNEQMGVPAERMVRIGDNKGGKYASDNFWSMGDTGPCGPCTEIFYDHGADVAGGPPGSPDEDGDRYIEIWNNVFMQFNRDADGTMTPLPAPSVDT
;
A
#
# COMPACT_ATOMS: atom_id res chain seq x y z
N MET A 1 9.80 -14.19 -5.96
CA MET A 1 10.70 -13.51 -6.92
C MET A 1 11.91 -12.96 -6.18
N ALA A 2 13.08 -12.93 -6.83
CA ALA A 2 14.26 -12.30 -6.26
C ALA A 2 14.09 -10.77 -6.23
N SER A 3 14.71 -10.11 -5.24
CA SER A 3 14.84 -8.66 -5.20
C SER A 3 15.60 -8.15 -6.43
N SER A 4 15.09 -7.12 -7.07
CA SER A 4 15.79 -6.45 -8.16
C SER A 4 16.94 -5.58 -7.61
N SER A 5 17.75 -5.03 -8.51
CA SER A 5 18.83 -4.10 -8.15
C SER A 5 18.27 -2.86 -7.46
N LEU A 6 19.01 -2.31 -6.50
CA LEU A 6 18.69 -1.00 -5.88
C LEU A 6 18.81 0.15 -6.87
N VAL A 7 19.68 0.02 -7.88
CA VAL A 7 19.77 0.98 -8.98
C VAL A 7 18.89 0.46 -10.11
N PRO A 8 17.76 1.11 -10.42
CA PRO A 8 16.86 0.68 -11.48
C PRO A 8 17.52 0.89 -12.85
N GLY A 9 17.78 -0.21 -13.55
CA GLY A 9 18.51 -0.17 -14.84
C GLY A 9 17.70 0.41 -16.00
N ASN A 10 16.37 0.41 -15.91
CA ASN A 10 15.48 0.73 -17.03
C ASN A 10 14.41 1.79 -16.71
N ASP A 11 14.49 2.43 -15.56
CA ASP A 11 13.54 3.49 -15.19
C ASP A 11 14.27 4.82 -14.90
N PRO A 12 14.33 5.74 -15.89
CA PRO A 12 15.02 7.01 -15.70
C PRO A 12 14.27 7.97 -14.75
N THR A 13 13.08 7.62 -14.31
CA THR A 13 12.29 8.44 -13.38
C THR A 13 12.64 8.17 -11.92
N LEU A 14 13.38 7.10 -11.64
CA LEU A 14 13.75 6.67 -10.30
C LEU A 14 15.26 6.74 -10.09
N LEU A 15 15.68 7.35 -8.98
CA LEU A 15 17.07 7.33 -8.53
C LEU A 15 17.42 5.95 -7.93
N PHE A 16 16.52 5.42 -7.12
CA PHE A 16 16.65 4.10 -6.50
C PHE A 16 15.34 3.30 -6.61
N THR A 17 15.43 1.98 -6.49
CA THR A 17 14.25 1.13 -6.28
C THR A 17 13.70 1.42 -4.89
N ASN A 18 12.52 2.02 -4.82
CA ASN A 18 11.91 2.57 -3.62
C ASN A 18 10.66 1.81 -3.15
N ALA A 19 10.21 0.82 -3.91
CA ALA A 19 9.04 0.00 -3.60
C ALA A 19 9.11 -1.37 -4.27
N GLY A 20 8.35 -2.32 -3.73
CA GLY A 20 8.28 -3.69 -4.24
C GLY A 20 7.72 -3.79 -5.64
N MET A 21 6.82 -2.90 -6.01
CA MET A 21 6.15 -2.91 -7.32
C MET A 21 7.05 -2.48 -8.49
N VAL A 22 8.19 -1.84 -8.23
CA VAL A 22 9.03 -1.23 -9.29
C VAL A 22 9.41 -2.24 -10.37
N GLN A 23 9.83 -3.44 -9.98
CA GLN A 23 10.18 -4.50 -10.94
C GLN A 23 9.00 -5.08 -11.74
N PHE A 24 7.76 -4.75 -11.36
CA PHE A 24 6.53 -5.26 -11.98
C PHE A 24 5.73 -4.19 -12.74
N LYS A 25 6.26 -2.96 -12.83
CA LYS A 25 5.59 -1.82 -13.45
C LYS A 25 4.99 -2.15 -14.83
N ASP A 26 5.76 -2.76 -15.71
CA ASP A 26 5.30 -3.09 -17.06
C ASP A 26 4.30 -4.24 -17.08
N ALA A 27 4.37 -5.15 -16.08
CA ALA A 27 3.35 -6.19 -15.92
C ALA A 27 1.99 -5.59 -15.51
N PHE A 28 1.98 -4.63 -14.58
CA PHE A 28 0.75 -3.91 -14.19
C PHE A 28 0.15 -3.11 -15.35
N LEU A 29 0.98 -2.52 -16.19
CA LEU A 29 0.55 -1.78 -17.38
C LEU A 29 0.14 -2.69 -18.56
N GLY A 30 0.29 -4.01 -18.43
CA GLY A 30 0.03 -4.96 -19.51
C GLY A 30 1.02 -4.91 -20.66
N ARG A 31 2.14 -4.20 -20.48
CA ARG A 31 3.21 -4.06 -21.48
C ARG A 31 4.13 -5.28 -21.50
N GLU A 32 4.24 -5.98 -20.38
CA GLU A 32 4.99 -7.22 -20.24
C GLU A 32 4.05 -8.37 -19.86
N LYS A 33 4.15 -9.49 -20.58
CA LYS A 33 3.50 -10.75 -20.19
C LYS A 33 4.52 -11.66 -19.54
N ARG A 34 4.29 -11.98 -18.28
CA ARG A 34 5.11 -12.94 -17.53
C ARG A 34 4.48 -14.33 -17.57
N GLY A 35 5.27 -15.37 -17.34
CA GLY A 35 4.79 -16.74 -17.27
C GLY A 35 3.99 -17.07 -15.98
N TYR A 36 3.59 -16.04 -15.23
CA TYR A 36 2.83 -16.15 -13.97
C TYR A 36 1.92 -14.93 -13.82
N VAL A 37 0.84 -15.09 -13.06
CA VAL A 37 -0.14 -14.02 -12.74
C VAL A 37 -0.10 -13.62 -11.27
N ARG A 38 0.73 -14.27 -10.46
CA ARG A 38 0.98 -13.95 -9.04
C ARG A 38 2.47 -13.91 -8.77
N ALA A 39 2.89 -13.02 -7.89
CA ALA A 39 4.27 -12.97 -7.43
C ALA A 39 4.34 -12.62 -5.93
N VAL A 40 5.41 -13.04 -5.29
CA VAL A 40 5.81 -12.65 -3.94
C VAL A 40 7.27 -12.28 -3.96
N SER A 41 7.63 -11.20 -3.28
CA SER A 41 9.03 -10.77 -3.14
C SER A 41 9.29 -10.12 -1.78
N SER A 42 10.55 -10.17 -1.36
CA SER A 42 11.11 -9.28 -0.35
C SER A 42 12.09 -8.36 -1.09
N GLN A 43 11.61 -7.18 -1.49
CA GLN A 43 12.36 -6.23 -2.30
C GLN A 43 13.18 -5.29 -1.43
N ARG A 44 14.49 -5.24 -1.65
CA ARG A 44 15.36 -4.23 -1.06
C ARG A 44 15.06 -2.87 -1.66
N CYS A 45 14.84 -1.86 -0.80
CA CYS A 45 14.44 -0.52 -1.17
C CYS A 45 15.35 0.52 -0.55
N VAL A 46 15.52 1.65 -1.25
CA VAL A 46 16.21 2.84 -0.74
C VAL A 46 15.32 4.06 -0.96
N ARG A 47 15.10 4.83 0.12
CA ARG A 47 14.38 6.12 0.11
C ARG A 47 15.29 7.24 0.61
N ALA A 48 16.31 7.56 -0.19
CA ALA A 48 17.36 8.51 0.13
C ALA A 48 17.57 9.52 -1.00
N GLY A 49 16.51 10.12 -1.49
CA GLY A 49 16.50 11.09 -2.57
C GLY A 49 15.54 10.73 -3.70
N GLY A 50 15.34 11.67 -4.63
CA GLY A 50 14.36 11.53 -5.71
C GLY A 50 12.94 11.75 -5.21
N LYS A 51 11.97 11.04 -5.82
CA LYS A 51 10.55 11.21 -5.54
C LYS A 51 10.12 10.77 -4.13
N HIS A 52 10.78 9.74 -3.59
CA HIS A 52 10.57 9.26 -2.22
C HIS A 52 11.86 9.47 -1.44
N ASN A 53 11.87 10.49 -0.58
CA ASN A 53 13.01 10.84 0.23
C ASN A 53 12.60 10.93 1.70
N ASP A 54 13.02 9.94 2.48
CA ASP A 54 12.71 9.86 3.91
C ASP A 54 13.84 10.42 4.80
N LEU A 55 14.93 10.94 4.21
CA LEU A 55 16.14 11.33 4.96
C LEU A 55 15.88 12.36 6.07
N GLU A 56 14.91 13.24 5.88
CA GLU A 56 14.56 14.26 6.88
C GLU A 56 13.91 13.66 8.13
N ASN A 57 13.31 12.46 8.00
CA ASN A 57 12.58 11.77 9.06
C ASN A 57 13.37 10.62 9.68
N VAL A 58 14.45 10.14 9.02
CA VAL A 58 15.26 9.03 9.53
C VAL A 58 15.96 9.45 10.82
N GLY A 59 15.78 8.67 11.88
CA GLY A 59 16.31 8.94 13.20
C GLY A 59 15.44 9.86 14.07
N TYR A 60 14.37 10.45 13.53
CA TYR A 60 13.39 11.26 14.26
C TYR A 60 12.06 10.55 14.48
N THR A 61 11.73 9.59 13.64
CA THR A 61 10.55 8.75 13.77
C THR A 61 10.96 7.28 13.85
N ALA A 62 10.08 6.44 14.39
CA ALA A 62 10.33 5.00 14.48
C ALA A 62 10.13 4.27 13.14
N ARG A 63 9.43 4.88 12.17
CA ARG A 63 8.94 4.24 10.95
C ARG A 63 9.68 4.58 9.66
N HIS A 64 10.59 5.58 9.66
CA HIS A 64 11.33 5.97 8.45
C HIS A 64 12.74 5.40 8.43
N HIS A 65 13.09 4.77 7.32
CA HIS A 65 14.39 4.12 7.11
C HIS A 65 14.93 4.46 5.73
N THR A 66 16.25 4.70 5.66
CA THR A 66 16.94 4.92 4.38
C THR A 66 16.95 3.67 3.51
N PHE A 67 17.23 2.52 4.14
CA PHE A 67 17.26 1.20 3.52
C PHE A 67 16.35 0.26 4.29
N PHE A 68 15.52 -0.50 3.57
CA PHE A 68 14.63 -1.49 4.15
C PHE A 68 14.25 -2.55 3.10
N GLU A 69 13.64 -3.63 3.57
CA GLU A 69 13.03 -4.63 2.70
C GLU A 69 11.51 -4.50 2.77
N MET A 70 10.88 -4.48 1.59
CA MET A 70 9.42 -4.45 1.47
C MET A 70 8.94 -5.83 1.06
N LEU A 71 8.21 -6.50 1.96
CA LEU A 71 7.49 -7.72 1.63
C LEU A 71 6.31 -7.35 0.74
N GLY A 72 6.14 -8.04 -0.37
CA GLY A 72 5.05 -7.78 -1.28
C GLY A 72 4.47 -9.05 -1.86
N ASN A 73 3.14 -9.03 -2.10
CA ASN A 73 2.43 -10.00 -2.89
C ASN A 73 1.61 -9.29 -3.95
N PHE A 74 1.64 -9.81 -5.16
CA PHE A 74 1.16 -9.13 -6.36
C PHE A 74 0.22 -10.02 -7.13
N SER A 75 -0.83 -9.42 -7.69
CA SER A 75 -1.76 -10.03 -8.62
C SER A 75 -1.81 -9.24 -9.91
N PHE A 76 -1.58 -9.91 -11.03
CA PHE A 76 -1.63 -9.32 -12.37
C PHE A 76 -2.90 -9.81 -13.08
N GLY A 77 -4.06 -9.26 -12.64
CA GLY A 77 -5.36 -9.62 -13.17
C GLY A 77 -5.89 -10.99 -12.73
N ASP A 78 -5.46 -11.49 -11.57
CA ASP A 78 -5.91 -12.78 -11.03
C ASP A 78 -6.79 -12.55 -9.79
N TYR A 79 -6.26 -12.51 -8.56
CA TYR A 79 -7.05 -12.12 -7.39
C TYR A 79 -7.17 -10.60 -7.26
N PHE A 80 -8.21 -10.14 -6.57
CA PHE A 80 -8.46 -8.72 -6.37
C PHE A 80 -8.85 -8.43 -4.91
N LYS A 81 -9.65 -7.42 -4.61
CA LYS A 81 -9.90 -6.88 -3.26
C LYS A 81 -10.18 -7.94 -2.20
N HIS A 82 -11.15 -8.82 -2.47
CA HIS A 82 -11.57 -9.83 -1.49
C HIS A 82 -10.40 -10.72 -1.04
N ASP A 83 -9.71 -11.33 -1.99
CA ASP A 83 -8.64 -12.27 -1.66
C ASP A 83 -7.39 -11.55 -1.14
N ALA A 84 -7.07 -10.36 -1.66
CA ALA A 84 -5.96 -9.56 -1.15
C ALA A 84 -6.15 -9.22 0.33
N ILE A 85 -7.33 -8.72 0.69
CA ILE A 85 -7.69 -8.37 2.07
C ILE A 85 -7.66 -9.64 2.95
N LYS A 86 -8.25 -10.73 2.47
CA LYS A 86 -8.28 -12.01 3.19
C LYS A 86 -6.87 -12.54 3.45
N PHE A 87 -6.00 -12.53 2.45
CA PHE A 87 -4.61 -13.00 2.61
C PHE A 87 -3.84 -12.16 3.62
N ALA A 88 -3.97 -10.82 3.55
CA ALA A 88 -3.33 -9.92 4.50
C ALA A 88 -3.84 -10.16 5.93
N TRP A 89 -5.17 -10.26 6.10
CA TRP A 89 -5.77 -10.48 7.42
C TRP A 89 -5.38 -11.84 8.01
N GLU A 90 -5.47 -12.91 7.24
CA GLU A 90 -5.08 -14.24 7.67
C GLU A 90 -3.60 -14.29 8.06
N PHE A 91 -2.72 -13.73 7.23
CA PHE A 91 -1.28 -13.71 7.50
C PHE A 91 -0.95 -12.95 8.78
N LEU A 92 -1.60 -11.82 9.03
CA LEU A 92 -1.35 -11.02 10.22
C LEU A 92 -1.94 -11.65 11.49
N THR A 93 -3.14 -12.20 11.43
CA THR A 93 -3.92 -12.56 12.63
C THR A 93 -3.90 -14.04 12.99
N SER A 94 -3.68 -14.93 12.02
CA SER A 94 -3.64 -16.36 12.31
C SER A 94 -2.45 -16.73 13.19
N PRO A 95 -2.65 -17.54 14.23
CA PRO A 95 -1.57 -18.04 15.08
C PRO A 95 -0.58 -18.96 14.35
N GLU A 96 -0.93 -19.45 13.17
CA GLU A 96 -0.01 -20.21 12.30
C GLU A 96 1.01 -19.29 11.59
N TRP A 97 0.74 -17.98 11.55
CA TRP A 97 1.59 -16.97 10.93
C TRP A 97 2.06 -15.94 11.96
N MET A 98 1.64 -14.68 11.81
CA MET A 98 2.08 -13.59 12.70
C MET A 98 1.38 -13.59 14.07
N GLY A 99 0.12 -14.07 14.16
CA GLY A 99 -0.64 -14.15 15.39
C GLY A 99 -0.87 -12.82 16.09
N ILE A 100 -0.96 -11.74 15.34
CA ILE A 100 -1.18 -10.40 15.89
C ILE A 100 -2.60 -10.32 16.45
N PRO A 101 -2.79 -9.86 17.70
CA PRO A 101 -4.12 -9.68 18.27
C PRO A 101 -4.93 -8.68 17.45
N THR A 102 -6.14 -9.08 17.05
CA THR A 102 -6.99 -8.26 16.15
C THR A 102 -7.38 -6.91 16.76
N GLU A 103 -7.44 -6.83 18.10
CA GLU A 103 -7.72 -5.57 18.82
C GLU A 103 -6.59 -4.53 18.70
N LYS A 104 -5.41 -4.93 18.24
CA LYS A 104 -4.28 -4.04 17.94
C LYS A 104 -4.31 -3.48 16.53
N LEU A 105 -5.20 -3.97 15.67
CA LEU A 105 -5.21 -3.61 14.26
C LEU A 105 -6.33 -2.60 13.95
N TRP A 106 -5.97 -1.59 13.20
CA TRP A 106 -6.84 -0.58 12.61
C TRP A 106 -6.74 -0.64 11.11
N VAL A 107 -7.81 -0.24 10.42
CA VAL A 107 -7.88 -0.31 8.96
C VAL A 107 -8.36 1.02 8.40
N THR A 108 -7.71 1.49 7.35
CA THR A 108 -8.22 2.59 6.53
C THR A 108 -8.73 2.10 5.19
N VAL A 109 -9.69 2.80 4.63
CA VAL A 109 -10.19 2.60 3.27
C VAL A 109 -10.38 3.95 2.59
N TYR A 110 -10.25 4.00 1.26
CA TYR A 110 -10.67 5.18 0.51
C TYR A 110 -12.17 5.42 0.72
N ALA A 111 -12.57 6.68 0.94
CA ALA A 111 -13.92 7.02 1.38
C ALA A 111 -15.02 6.47 0.46
N ASP A 112 -14.78 6.43 -0.86
CA ASP A 112 -15.73 5.95 -1.86
C ASP A 112 -15.59 4.43 -2.15
N ASP A 113 -14.67 3.72 -1.48
CA ASP A 113 -14.49 2.27 -1.67
C ASP A 113 -15.34 1.46 -0.70
N ASP A 114 -16.65 1.43 -0.97
CA ASP A 114 -17.61 0.68 -0.15
C ASP A 114 -17.36 -0.83 -0.20
N GLU A 115 -16.85 -1.35 -1.31
CA GLU A 115 -16.52 -2.77 -1.45
C GLU A 115 -15.42 -3.19 -0.46
N ALA A 116 -14.31 -2.47 -0.39
CA ALA A 116 -13.26 -2.74 0.57
C ALA A 116 -13.76 -2.60 2.02
N TYR A 117 -14.58 -1.58 2.30
CA TYR A 117 -15.17 -1.39 3.62
C TYR A 117 -16.04 -2.60 4.04
N GLN A 118 -16.91 -3.07 3.16
CA GLN A 118 -17.78 -4.22 3.43
C GLN A 118 -16.98 -5.50 3.64
N ILE A 119 -15.93 -5.74 2.85
CA ILE A 119 -15.05 -6.90 3.02
C ILE A 119 -14.42 -6.88 4.42
N TRP A 120 -13.87 -5.75 4.85
CA TRP A 120 -13.28 -5.62 6.18
C TRP A 120 -14.29 -5.83 7.30
N ASN A 121 -15.43 -5.14 7.24
CA ASN A 121 -16.42 -5.15 8.31
C ASN A 121 -17.19 -6.45 8.39
N GLU A 122 -17.77 -6.90 7.24
CA GLU A 122 -18.70 -8.02 7.24
C GLU A 122 -18.00 -9.37 7.12
N GLN A 123 -16.85 -9.45 6.42
CA GLN A 123 -16.20 -10.72 6.15
C GLN A 123 -14.99 -10.95 7.05
N MET A 124 -14.17 -9.95 7.30
CA MET A 124 -13.03 -10.04 8.22
C MET A 124 -13.41 -9.76 9.66
N GLY A 125 -14.59 -9.18 9.92
CA GLY A 125 -15.10 -8.91 11.26
C GLY A 125 -14.40 -7.74 11.97
N VAL A 126 -13.77 -6.84 11.21
CA VAL A 126 -13.18 -5.63 11.79
C VAL A 126 -14.30 -4.69 12.24
N PRO A 127 -14.37 -4.33 13.53
CA PRO A 127 -15.42 -3.47 14.04
C PRO A 127 -15.29 -2.05 13.48
N ALA A 128 -16.44 -1.39 13.24
CA ALA A 128 -16.51 -0.07 12.59
C ALA A 128 -15.70 1.01 13.33
N GLU A 129 -15.58 0.91 14.65
CA GLU A 129 -14.78 1.86 15.46
C GLU A 129 -13.27 1.77 15.22
N ARG A 130 -12.80 0.74 14.54
CA ARG A 130 -11.40 0.59 14.13
C ARG A 130 -11.21 0.67 12.62
N MET A 131 -12.20 1.21 11.93
CA MET A 131 -12.17 1.44 10.49
C MET A 131 -12.31 2.93 10.20
N VAL A 132 -11.42 3.47 9.39
CA VAL A 132 -11.43 4.89 9.03
C VAL A 132 -11.57 5.05 7.52
N ARG A 133 -12.54 5.88 7.10
CA ARG A 133 -12.70 6.29 5.70
C ARG A 133 -11.92 7.57 5.47
N ILE A 134 -10.95 7.53 4.57
CA ILE A 134 -10.13 8.68 4.20
C ILE A 134 -10.49 9.12 2.79
N GLY A 135 -10.99 10.34 2.66
CA GLY A 135 -11.32 10.96 1.38
C GLY A 135 -10.16 11.70 0.74
N ASP A 136 -10.48 12.62 -0.15
CA ASP A 136 -9.52 13.47 -0.85
C ASP A 136 -8.97 14.54 0.11
N ASN A 137 -8.00 14.17 0.93
CA ASN A 137 -7.42 15.00 1.99
C ASN A 137 -6.17 15.77 1.57
N LYS A 138 -5.68 15.61 0.32
CA LYS A 138 -4.47 16.26 -0.19
C LYS A 138 -4.75 17.32 -1.27
N GLY A 139 -5.96 17.91 -1.26
CA GLY A 139 -6.27 19.11 -2.02
C GLY A 139 -6.75 18.91 -3.47
N GLY A 140 -7.17 17.73 -3.87
CA GLY A 140 -7.72 17.47 -5.21
C GLY A 140 -8.40 16.12 -5.30
N LYS A 141 -9.15 15.90 -6.36
CA LYS A 141 -9.81 14.61 -6.61
C LYS A 141 -8.78 13.49 -6.75
N TYR A 142 -8.99 12.42 -6.01
CA TYR A 142 -8.06 11.29 -5.92
C TYR A 142 -6.69 11.64 -5.30
N ALA A 143 -6.55 12.81 -4.69
CA ALA A 143 -5.39 13.17 -3.88
C ALA A 143 -5.66 12.80 -2.42
N SER A 144 -5.41 11.56 -2.07
CA SER A 144 -5.73 10.94 -0.78
C SER A 144 -4.60 10.04 -0.31
N ASP A 145 -4.49 9.85 0.99
CA ASP A 145 -3.61 8.81 1.56
C ASP A 145 -4.08 7.42 1.13
N ASN A 146 -5.39 7.22 1.02
CA ASN A 146 -5.98 5.94 0.56
C ASN A 146 -6.29 5.89 -0.94
N PHE A 147 -5.66 6.75 -1.76
CA PHE A 147 -5.68 6.60 -3.21
C PHE A 147 -4.25 6.67 -3.76
N TRP A 148 -3.71 5.51 -4.06
CA TRP A 148 -2.33 5.39 -4.50
C TRP A 148 -2.17 5.71 -5.98
N SER A 149 -1.08 6.39 -6.31
CA SER A 149 -0.65 6.66 -7.69
C SER A 149 0.85 6.44 -7.81
N MET A 150 1.28 5.79 -8.88
CA MET A 150 2.71 5.59 -9.14
C MET A 150 3.44 6.92 -9.33
N GLY A 151 2.75 7.90 -9.92
CA GLY A 151 3.26 9.21 -10.23
C GLY A 151 2.18 10.11 -10.79
N ASP A 152 2.62 11.13 -11.52
CA ASP A 152 1.68 11.99 -12.26
C ASP A 152 0.96 11.20 -13.36
N THR A 153 1.60 10.14 -13.84
CA THR A 153 1.03 9.20 -14.81
C THR A 153 1.29 7.75 -14.37
N GLY A 154 0.49 6.83 -14.88
CA GLY A 154 0.65 5.38 -14.65
C GLY A 154 -0.47 4.74 -13.84
N PRO A 155 -0.27 3.51 -13.38
CA PRO A 155 -1.27 2.78 -12.61
C PRO A 155 -1.65 3.50 -11.33
N CYS A 156 -2.93 3.50 -11.01
CA CYS A 156 -3.46 4.08 -9.78
C CYS A 156 -4.78 3.40 -9.37
N GLY A 157 -5.18 3.64 -8.14
CA GLY A 157 -6.43 3.16 -7.60
C GLY A 157 -6.53 3.33 -6.08
N PRO A 158 -7.71 3.05 -5.51
CA PRO A 158 -7.89 3.10 -4.08
C PRO A 158 -7.00 2.07 -3.38
N CYS A 159 -6.64 2.37 -2.15
CA CYS A 159 -5.92 1.43 -1.30
C CYS A 159 -6.56 1.31 0.07
N THR A 160 -6.21 0.26 0.76
CA THR A 160 -6.58 0.01 2.16
C THR A 160 -5.33 -0.34 2.93
N GLU A 161 -5.16 0.32 4.07
CA GLU A 161 -3.97 0.18 4.89
C GLU A 161 -4.33 -0.47 6.22
N ILE A 162 -3.38 -1.21 6.78
CA ILE A 162 -3.50 -1.84 8.09
C ILE A 162 -2.46 -1.22 9.00
N PHE A 163 -2.92 -0.73 10.16
CA PHE A 163 -2.09 -0.08 11.18
C PHE A 163 -2.03 -0.92 12.44
N TYR A 164 -0.89 -0.89 13.11
CA TYR A 164 -0.71 -1.50 14.42
C TYR A 164 -0.71 -0.43 15.52
N ASP A 165 -1.58 -0.60 16.53
CA ASP A 165 -1.62 0.26 17.72
C ASP A 165 -0.61 -0.23 18.77
N HIS A 166 0.45 0.53 18.96
CA HIS A 166 1.47 0.29 19.98
C HIS A 166 0.99 0.53 21.41
N GLY A 167 -0.19 1.12 21.58
CA GLY A 167 -0.81 1.37 22.89
C GLY A 167 -0.65 2.81 23.38
N ALA A 168 -1.35 3.12 24.45
CA ALA A 168 -1.51 4.49 24.95
C ALA A 168 -0.22 5.12 25.52
N ASP A 169 0.81 4.32 25.76
CA ASP A 169 2.11 4.83 26.25
C ASP A 169 2.95 5.44 25.11
N VAL A 170 2.56 5.22 23.85
CA VAL A 170 3.20 5.83 22.68
C VAL A 170 2.35 6.99 22.19
N ALA A 171 3.00 8.13 21.92
CA ALA A 171 2.31 9.32 21.44
C ALA A 171 1.81 9.14 20.00
N GLY A 172 0.59 9.62 19.72
CA GLY A 172 -0.05 9.60 18.42
C GLY A 172 -1.52 9.27 18.49
N GLY A 173 -2.23 9.59 17.43
CA GLY A 173 -3.66 9.31 17.25
C GLY A 173 -3.92 8.30 16.13
N PRO A 174 -5.15 7.77 16.02
CA PRO A 174 -5.51 6.87 14.94
C PRO A 174 -5.42 7.56 13.57
N PRO A 175 -5.30 6.79 12.48
CA PRO A 175 -5.30 7.33 11.12
C PRO A 175 -6.47 8.29 10.89
N GLY A 176 -6.25 9.39 10.18
CA GLY A 176 -7.24 10.43 9.93
C GLY A 176 -7.47 11.40 11.10
N SER A 177 -6.77 11.25 12.22
CA SER A 177 -6.83 12.18 13.36
C SER A 177 -5.75 13.28 13.26
N PRO A 178 -5.90 14.40 13.98
CA PRO A 178 -4.88 15.46 14.00
C PRO A 178 -3.50 15.00 14.47
N ASP A 179 -3.42 13.93 15.25
CA ASP A 179 -2.19 13.41 15.84
C ASP A 179 -1.70 12.11 15.15
N GLU A 180 -2.16 11.85 13.92
CA GLU A 180 -1.81 10.64 13.16
C GLU A 180 -0.32 10.49 12.85
N ASP A 181 0.41 11.59 12.80
CA ASP A 181 1.87 11.59 12.55
C ASP A 181 2.71 11.02 13.71
N GLY A 182 2.10 10.70 14.84
CA GLY A 182 2.78 10.06 15.96
C GLY A 182 3.15 8.60 15.68
N ASP A 183 4.01 8.04 16.54
CA ASP A 183 4.52 6.67 16.38
C ASP A 183 3.60 5.59 17.01
N ARG A 184 2.41 5.95 17.51
CA ARG A 184 1.49 5.00 18.11
C ARG A 184 0.85 4.06 17.10
N TYR A 185 0.36 4.60 15.99
CA TYR A 185 -0.29 3.83 14.93
C TYR A 185 0.64 3.76 13.72
N ILE A 186 1.29 2.63 13.55
CA ILE A 186 2.24 2.43 12.44
C ILE A 186 1.58 1.59 11.35
N GLU A 187 1.58 2.11 10.12
CA GLU A 187 1.20 1.35 8.93
C GLU A 187 2.14 0.15 8.77
N ILE A 188 1.56 -1.05 8.75
CA ILE A 188 2.30 -2.31 8.58
C ILE A 188 1.99 -3.00 7.27
N TRP A 189 0.91 -2.60 6.57
CA TRP A 189 0.51 -3.19 5.30
C TRP A 189 -0.33 -2.22 4.47
N ASN A 190 -0.02 -2.09 3.19
CA ASN A 190 -0.82 -1.35 2.23
C ASN A 190 -1.28 -2.28 1.11
N ASN A 191 -2.59 -2.38 0.89
CA ASN A 191 -3.19 -3.13 -0.21
C ASN A 191 -3.66 -2.13 -1.27
N VAL A 192 -2.94 -2.02 -2.36
CA VAL A 192 -3.27 -1.13 -3.47
C VAL A 192 -4.06 -1.87 -4.54
N PHE A 193 -5.24 -1.36 -4.86
CA PHE A 193 -6.13 -1.90 -5.89
C PHE A 193 -5.98 -1.11 -7.17
N MET A 194 -5.03 -1.51 -8.01
CA MET A 194 -4.77 -0.85 -9.28
C MET A 194 -5.91 -1.13 -10.25
N GLN A 195 -6.73 -0.12 -10.52
CA GLN A 195 -7.91 -0.19 -11.37
C GLN A 195 -7.79 0.69 -12.60
N PHE A 196 -6.97 1.75 -12.53
CA PHE A 196 -6.89 2.78 -13.56
C PHE A 196 -5.44 3.03 -13.98
N ASN A 197 -5.31 3.53 -15.22
CA ASN A 197 -4.11 4.23 -15.67
C ASN A 197 -4.44 5.72 -15.74
N ARG A 198 -3.59 6.56 -15.17
CA ARG A 198 -3.68 8.02 -15.27
C ARG A 198 -2.77 8.51 -16.38
N ASP A 199 -3.32 9.25 -17.31
CA ASP A 199 -2.60 9.89 -18.41
C ASP A 199 -2.08 11.29 -18.00
N ALA A 200 -1.24 11.90 -18.86
CA ALA A 200 -0.58 13.17 -18.57
C ALA A 200 -1.56 14.37 -18.43
N ASP A 201 -2.76 14.26 -18.98
CA ASP A 201 -3.83 15.25 -18.84
C ASP A 201 -4.71 15.02 -17.60
N GLY A 202 -4.39 13.99 -16.80
CA GLY A 202 -5.16 13.59 -15.62
C GLY A 202 -6.33 12.65 -15.90
N THR A 203 -6.56 12.28 -17.16
CA THR A 203 -7.62 11.34 -17.53
C THR A 203 -7.31 9.97 -16.96
N MET A 204 -8.32 9.33 -16.36
CA MET A 204 -8.21 7.98 -15.82
C MET A 204 -8.96 6.98 -16.69
N THR A 205 -8.22 6.02 -17.23
CA THR A 205 -8.76 4.92 -18.05
C THR A 205 -8.64 3.60 -17.27
N PRO A 206 -9.66 2.71 -17.32
CA PRO A 206 -9.56 1.41 -16.69
C PRO A 206 -8.37 0.61 -17.21
N LEU A 207 -7.66 -0.06 -16.32
CA LEU A 207 -6.65 -1.04 -16.70
C LEU A 207 -7.30 -2.24 -17.41
N PRO A 208 -6.57 -2.94 -18.31
CA PRO A 208 -7.09 -4.14 -18.99
C PRO A 208 -7.52 -5.24 -18.03
N ALA A 209 -6.87 -5.33 -16.88
CA ALA A 209 -7.26 -6.20 -15.77
C ALA A 209 -6.91 -5.52 -14.44
N PRO A 210 -7.86 -5.46 -13.49
CA PRO A 210 -7.57 -4.99 -12.15
C PRO A 210 -6.46 -5.82 -11.52
N SER A 211 -5.55 -5.16 -10.84
CA SER A 211 -4.35 -5.79 -10.28
C SER A 211 -4.15 -5.36 -8.83
N VAL A 212 -3.35 -6.12 -8.09
CA VAL A 212 -3.06 -5.85 -6.67
C VAL A 212 -1.56 -5.72 -6.47
N ASP A 213 -1.19 -4.65 -5.78
CA ASP A 213 0.13 -4.40 -5.21
C ASP A 213 -0.02 -4.32 -3.68
N THR A 214 0.64 -5.20 -2.98
CA THR A 214 0.60 -5.18 -1.50
C THR A 214 1.97 -5.40 -0.91
#